data_9c22c954f6055d878829f394e1fadb6e
#
_entry.id   9c22c954f6055d878829f394e1fadb6e
#
_cell.length_a   1.000
_cell.length_b   1.000
_cell.length_c   1.000
_cell.angle_alpha   90.00
_cell.angle_beta   90.00
_cell.angle_gamma   90.00
#
_symmetry.space_group_name_H-M   'P 1'
#
loop_
_entity.id
_entity.type
_entity.pdbx_description
1 polymer ?
#
loop_
_entity_poly.entity_id
_entity_poly.type
_entity_poly.pdbx_seq_one_letter_code
_entity_poly.pdbx_strand_id
1 'polypeptide(L)'
;MKEMKKSFIKTELDLTEEEEKVFWPIYDEYENKRDALRKEHRSLRKQFKGKSLDELSEAEAEDMLTKEMEFREKRLALDKDFEQELKNSLSAKKIILLHKAERKFKKQLLDRMKGRRGGEGMDRRGRGSGSFPPGGPRN
;
A
#
# COMPACT_ATOMS: atom_id res chain seq x y z
N MET A 1 9.45 3.58 -12.20
CA MET A 1 8.44 2.92 -11.36
C MET A 1 7.02 3.45 -11.58
N LYS A 2 6.85 4.74 -11.47
CA LYS A 2 5.53 5.32 -11.69
C LYS A 2 5.02 5.10 -13.11
N GLU A 3 5.92 5.19 -14.08
CA GLU A 3 5.55 4.99 -15.48
C GLU A 3 5.01 3.59 -15.72
N MET A 4 5.68 2.59 -15.14
CA MET A 4 5.25 1.22 -15.28
C MET A 4 3.88 0.99 -14.65
N LYS A 5 3.67 1.61 -13.50
CA LYS A 5 2.40 1.49 -12.82
C LYS A 5 1.27 2.10 -13.64
N LYS A 6 1.53 3.26 -14.24
CA LYS A 6 0.52 3.92 -15.07
C LYS A 6 0.17 3.09 -16.30
N SER A 7 1.18 2.52 -16.95
CA SER A 7 0.93 1.65 -18.09
C SER A 7 0.10 0.45 -17.70
N PHE A 8 0.43 -0.13 -16.56
CA PHE A 8 -0.30 -1.28 -16.06
C PHE A 8 -1.76 -0.94 -15.81
N ILE A 9 -2.00 0.18 -15.14
CA ILE A 9 -3.35 0.62 -14.84
C ILE A 9 -4.14 0.91 -16.09
N LYS A 10 -3.51 1.60 -17.03
CA LYS A 10 -4.17 1.93 -18.28
C LYS A 10 -4.67 0.68 -18.99
N THR A 11 -3.83 -0.33 -19.04
CA THR A 11 -4.17 -1.59 -19.69
C THR A 11 -5.28 -2.33 -18.95
N GLU A 12 -5.16 -2.40 -17.62
CA GLU A 12 -6.14 -3.14 -16.82
C GLU A 12 -7.51 -2.50 -16.85
N LEU A 13 -7.58 -1.19 -16.88
CA LEU A 13 -8.85 -0.47 -16.91
C LEU A 13 -9.36 -0.23 -18.32
N ASP A 14 -8.51 -0.42 -19.30
CA ASP A 14 -8.87 -0.15 -20.69
C ASP A 14 -9.41 1.27 -20.83
N LEU A 15 -8.60 2.23 -20.39
CA LEU A 15 -9.00 3.63 -20.41
C LEU A 15 -9.02 4.18 -21.82
N THR A 16 -10.09 4.92 -22.14
CA THR A 16 -10.15 5.64 -23.39
C THR A 16 -9.29 6.89 -23.30
N GLU A 17 -8.99 7.50 -24.44
CA GLU A 17 -8.19 8.71 -24.45
C GLU A 17 -8.85 9.82 -23.63
N GLU A 18 -10.16 9.91 -23.72
CA GLU A 18 -10.88 10.93 -23.00
C GLU A 18 -10.87 10.67 -21.51
N GLU A 19 -11.01 9.42 -21.13
CA GLU A 19 -10.93 9.05 -19.73
C GLU A 19 -9.55 9.35 -19.17
N GLU A 20 -8.50 9.11 -19.95
CA GLU A 20 -7.14 9.39 -19.51
C GLU A 20 -6.91 10.87 -19.25
N LYS A 21 -7.47 11.72 -20.06
CA LYS A 21 -7.28 13.15 -19.88
C LYS A 21 -7.77 13.65 -18.54
N VAL A 22 -8.82 13.04 -18.04
CA VAL A 22 -9.40 13.42 -16.75
C VAL A 22 -8.78 12.61 -15.62
N PHE A 23 -8.52 11.34 -15.87
CA PHE A 23 -8.05 10.43 -14.84
C PHE A 23 -6.66 10.75 -14.32
N TRP A 24 -5.69 10.95 -15.24
CA TRP A 24 -4.31 11.07 -14.81
C TRP A 24 -4.03 12.28 -13.92
N PRO A 25 -4.60 13.47 -14.20
CA PRO A 25 -4.40 14.58 -13.27
C PRO A 25 -4.92 14.28 -11.86
N ILE A 26 -6.07 13.63 -11.80
CA ILE A 26 -6.66 13.25 -10.50
C ILE A 26 -5.77 12.23 -9.81
N TYR A 27 -5.31 11.25 -10.55
CA TYR A 27 -4.48 10.19 -10.02
C TYR A 27 -3.14 10.73 -9.52
N ASP A 28 -2.50 11.61 -10.30
CA ASP A 28 -1.23 12.18 -9.92
C ASP A 28 -1.34 13.01 -8.65
N GLU A 29 -2.40 13.78 -8.53
CA GLU A 29 -2.61 14.57 -7.33
C GLU A 29 -2.81 13.68 -6.12
N TYR A 30 -3.58 12.63 -6.29
CA TYR A 30 -3.81 11.68 -5.22
C TYR A 30 -2.50 11.02 -4.78
N GLU A 31 -1.70 10.59 -5.75
CA GLU A 31 -0.43 9.93 -5.45
C GLU A 31 0.53 10.88 -4.73
N ASN A 32 0.54 12.15 -5.12
CA ASN A 32 1.39 13.13 -4.46
C ASN A 32 0.97 13.34 -3.01
N LYS A 33 -0.33 13.44 -2.78
CA LYS A 33 -0.83 13.61 -1.42
C LYS A 33 -0.58 12.38 -0.59
N ARG A 34 -0.70 11.22 -1.21
CA ARG A 34 -0.42 9.96 -0.53
C ARG A 34 1.04 9.86 -0.13
N ASP A 35 1.93 10.28 -1.01
CA ASP A 35 3.35 10.27 -0.71
C ASP A 35 3.68 11.21 0.44
N ALA A 36 3.08 12.40 0.43
CA ALA A 36 3.29 13.35 1.51
C ALA A 36 2.82 12.77 2.84
N LEU A 37 1.67 12.13 2.83
CA LEU A 37 1.12 11.53 4.03
C LEU A 37 2.00 10.38 4.52
N ARG A 38 2.52 9.62 3.59
CA ARG A 38 3.40 8.51 3.91
C ARG A 38 4.69 8.99 4.56
N LYS A 39 5.20 10.13 4.08
CA LYS A 39 6.38 10.73 4.67
C LYS A 39 6.12 11.24 6.08
N GLU A 40 4.97 11.83 6.30
CA GLU A 40 4.57 12.24 7.64
C GLU A 40 4.54 11.05 8.58
N HIS A 41 3.94 9.97 8.13
CA HIS A 41 3.82 8.78 8.95
C HIS A 41 5.19 8.19 9.27
N ARG A 42 6.08 8.23 8.30
CA ARG A 42 7.43 7.73 8.50
C ARG A 42 8.18 8.57 9.52
N SER A 43 7.99 9.89 9.48
CA SER A 43 8.61 10.78 10.45
C SER A 43 8.08 10.51 11.85
N LEU A 44 6.79 10.26 11.95
CA LEU A 44 6.17 9.93 13.22
C LEU A 44 6.81 8.67 13.80
N ARG A 45 6.95 7.65 12.98
CA ARG A 45 7.54 6.40 13.44
C ARG A 45 8.98 6.58 13.89
N LYS A 46 9.71 7.46 13.24
CA LYS A 46 11.10 7.70 13.59
C LYS A 46 11.25 8.28 14.97
N GLN A 47 10.28 9.06 15.42
CA GLN A 47 10.34 9.64 16.74
C GLN A 47 10.42 8.58 17.84
N PHE A 48 9.86 7.42 17.56
CA PHE A 48 9.81 6.35 18.56
C PHE A 48 10.72 5.19 18.21
N LYS A 49 11.53 5.36 17.17
CA LYS A 49 12.44 4.31 16.75
C LYS A 49 13.52 4.12 17.79
N GLY A 50 13.80 2.87 18.10
CA GLY A 50 14.84 2.56 19.07
C GLY A 50 14.36 2.47 20.49
N LYS A 51 13.11 2.85 20.74
CA LYS A 51 12.54 2.72 22.07
C LYS A 51 11.70 1.46 22.15
N SER A 52 11.89 0.72 23.21
CA SER A 52 11.00 -0.40 23.46
C SER A 52 9.74 0.14 24.12
N LEU A 53 8.72 -0.68 24.17
CA LEU A 53 7.47 -0.28 24.78
C LEU A 53 7.68 0.14 26.23
N ASP A 54 8.56 -0.57 26.93
CA ASP A 54 8.85 -0.26 28.32
C ASP A 54 9.50 1.10 28.51
N GLU A 55 10.18 1.59 27.48
CA GLU A 55 10.87 2.87 27.56
C GLU A 55 9.96 4.05 27.28
N LEU A 56 8.75 3.78 26.80
CA LEU A 56 7.80 4.85 26.51
C LEU A 56 7.05 5.23 27.78
N SER A 57 6.92 6.54 27.99
CA SER A 57 6.05 6.99 29.05
C SER A 57 4.60 6.85 28.58
N GLU A 58 3.70 6.88 29.55
CA GLU A 58 2.27 6.79 29.23
C GLU A 58 1.86 7.93 28.30
N ALA A 59 2.39 9.14 28.55
CA ALA A 59 2.08 10.28 27.74
C ALA A 59 2.59 10.12 26.30
N GLU A 60 3.78 9.57 26.17
CA GLU A 60 4.35 9.30 24.85
C GLU A 60 3.52 8.27 24.10
N ALA A 61 3.09 7.24 24.79
CA ALA A 61 2.28 6.19 24.19
C ALA A 61 0.93 6.75 23.73
N GLU A 62 0.32 7.59 24.55
CA GLU A 62 -0.94 8.22 24.17
C GLU A 62 -0.79 9.14 22.97
N ASP A 63 0.29 9.89 22.94
CA ASP A 63 0.57 10.78 21.81
C ASP A 63 0.73 9.96 20.53
N MET A 64 1.43 8.85 20.62
CA MET A 64 1.61 7.96 19.48
C MET A 64 0.27 7.44 18.97
N LEU A 65 -0.58 6.99 19.89
CA LEU A 65 -1.90 6.48 19.49
C LEU A 65 -2.73 7.57 18.82
N THR A 66 -2.70 8.77 19.37
CA THR A 66 -3.45 9.89 18.81
C THR A 66 -3.00 10.20 17.41
N LYS A 67 -1.69 10.25 17.20
CA LYS A 67 -1.14 10.57 15.90
C LYS A 67 -1.39 9.47 14.88
N GLU A 68 -1.38 8.23 15.33
CA GLU A 68 -1.72 7.12 14.42
C GLU A 68 -3.18 7.20 13.97
N MET A 69 -4.06 7.57 14.88
CA MET A 69 -5.46 7.75 14.53
C MET A 69 -5.66 8.91 13.56
N GLU A 70 -4.95 10.01 13.81
CA GLU A 70 -5.01 11.15 12.91
C GLU A 70 -4.53 10.78 11.51
N PHE A 71 -3.48 9.98 11.44
CA PHE A 71 -2.97 9.51 10.16
C PHE A 71 -4.03 8.70 9.43
N ARG A 72 -4.69 7.80 10.13
CA ARG A 72 -5.73 6.98 9.52
C ARG A 72 -6.90 7.79 9.02
N GLU A 73 -7.26 8.83 9.78
CA GLU A 73 -8.34 9.71 9.39
C GLU A 73 -7.97 10.50 8.13
N LYS A 74 -6.76 11.00 8.09
CA LYS A 74 -6.28 11.71 6.91
C LYS A 74 -6.24 10.81 5.70
N ARG A 75 -5.80 9.58 5.90
CA ARG A 75 -5.73 8.62 4.81
C ARG A 75 -7.12 8.30 4.28
N LEU A 76 -8.06 8.10 5.18
CA LEU A 76 -9.43 7.81 4.78
C LEU A 76 -10.06 8.98 4.04
N ALA A 77 -9.83 10.19 4.54
CA ALA A 77 -10.36 11.39 3.91
C ALA A 77 -9.80 11.53 2.49
N LEU A 78 -8.51 11.28 2.34
CA LEU A 78 -7.88 11.35 1.04
C LEU A 78 -8.46 10.32 0.07
N ASP A 79 -8.65 9.11 0.56
CA ASP A 79 -9.22 8.04 -0.26
C ASP A 79 -10.66 8.36 -0.69
N LYS A 80 -11.43 8.95 0.21
CA LYS A 80 -12.79 9.33 -0.11
C LYS A 80 -12.86 10.43 -1.17
N ASP A 81 -12.00 11.43 -1.01
CA ASP A 81 -11.96 12.52 -1.99
C ASP A 81 -11.57 11.99 -3.37
N PHE A 82 -10.58 11.12 -3.40
CA PHE A 82 -10.12 10.52 -4.63
C PHE A 82 -11.25 9.76 -5.32
N GLU A 83 -11.96 8.95 -4.56
CA GLU A 83 -13.05 8.16 -5.10
C GLU A 83 -14.18 9.05 -5.61
N GLN A 84 -14.47 10.13 -4.89
CA GLN A 84 -15.50 11.07 -5.32
C GLN A 84 -15.14 11.70 -6.65
N GLU A 85 -13.89 12.10 -6.80
CA GLU A 85 -13.46 12.70 -8.06
C GLU A 85 -13.48 11.70 -9.20
N LEU A 86 -13.10 10.47 -8.92
CA LEU A 86 -13.11 9.44 -9.95
C LEU A 86 -14.53 9.13 -10.44
N LYS A 87 -15.50 9.21 -9.56
CA LYS A 87 -16.88 8.92 -9.94
C LYS A 87 -17.41 9.89 -11.01
N ASN A 88 -16.79 11.04 -11.12
CA ASN A 88 -17.21 12.01 -12.13
C ASN A 88 -16.72 11.63 -13.52
N SER A 89 -15.72 10.78 -13.62
CA SER A 89 -15.14 10.47 -14.91
C SER A 89 -15.10 8.98 -15.24
N LEU A 90 -15.23 8.12 -14.22
CA LEU A 90 -15.15 6.68 -14.43
C LEU A 90 -16.37 5.99 -13.86
N SER A 91 -16.74 4.87 -14.48
CA SER A 91 -17.82 4.05 -13.95
C SER A 91 -17.35 3.40 -12.65
N ALA A 92 -18.32 3.00 -11.84
CA ALA A 92 -18.00 2.31 -10.60
C ALA A 92 -17.19 1.04 -10.86
N LYS A 93 -17.50 0.36 -11.95
CA LYS A 93 -16.77 -0.87 -12.30
C LYS A 93 -15.31 -0.57 -12.59
N LYS A 94 -15.01 0.52 -13.28
CA LYS A 94 -13.64 0.87 -13.57
C LYS A 94 -12.89 1.30 -12.32
N ILE A 95 -13.59 1.93 -11.38
CA ILE A 95 -12.97 2.28 -10.10
C ILE A 95 -12.59 1.01 -9.35
N ILE A 96 -13.46 0.01 -9.36
CA ILE A 96 -13.15 -1.27 -8.73
C ILE A 96 -11.96 -1.92 -9.42
N LEU A 97 -11.92 -1.84 -10.75
CA LEU A 97 -10.79 -2.36 -11.50
C LEU A 97 -9.49 -1.64 -11.14
N LEU A 98 -9.59 -0.34 -10.88
CA LEU A 98 -8.42 0.42 -10.44
C LEU A 98 -7.86 -0.13 -9.14
N HIS A 99 -8.74 -0.35 -8.17
CA HIS A 99 -8.30 -0.91 -6.88
C HIS A 99 -7.67 -2.28 -7.07
N LYS A 100 -8.25 -3.09 -7.92
CA LYS A 100 -7.70 -4.41 -8.21
C LYS A 100 -6.35 -4.31 -8.90
N ALA A 101 -6.25 -3.39 -9.85
CA ALA A 101 -5.00 -3.20 -10.59
C ALA A 101 -3.87 -2.76 -9.67
N GLU A 102 -4.19 -1.87 -8.74
CA GLU A 102 -3.17 -1.41 -7.80
C GLU A 102 -2.68 -2.53 -6.90
N ARG A 103 -3.60 -3.33 -6.41
CA ARG A 103 -3.20 -4.48 -5.59
C ARG A 103 -2.38 -5.48 -6.38
N LYS A 104 -2.79 -5.71 -7.61
CA LYS A 104 -2.10 -6.64 -8.49
C LYS A 104 -0.68 -6.18 -8.79
N PHE A 105 -0.55 -4.89 -9.10
CA PHE A 105 0.76 -4.33 -9.39
C PHE A 105 1.67 -4.41 -8.16
N LYS A 106 1.12 -4.08 -7.01
CA LYS A 106 1.88 -4.15 -5.77
C LYS A 106 2.35 -5.57 -5.49
N LYS A 107 1.49 -6.53 -5.71
CA LYS A 107 1.84 -7.91 -5.51
C LYS A 107 2.94 -8.35 -6.47
N GLN A 108 2.81 -7.97 -7.74
CA GLN A 108 3.84 -8.32 -8.72
C GLN A 108 5.18 -7.71 -8.36
N LEU A 109 5.14 -6.48 -7.88
CA LEU A 109 6.35 -5.79 -7.49
C LEU A 109 7.03 -6.49 -6.31
N LEU A 110 6.24 -6.88 -5.32
CA LEU A 110 6.77 -7.60 -4.17
C LEU A 110 7.31 -8.96 -4.56
N ASP A 111 6.61 -9.66 -5.44
CA ASP A 111 7.08 -10.96 -5.90
C ASP A 111 8.41 -10.84 -6.63
N ARG A 112 8.53 -9.78 -7.43
CA ARG A 112 9.77 -9.54 -8.14
C ARG A 112 10.93 -9.28 -7.18
N MET A 113 10.65 -8.48 -6.16
CA MET A 113 11.66 -8.19 -5.16
C MET A 113 12.05 -9.41 -4.38
N LYS A 114 11.07 -10.24 -4.03
CA LYS A 114 11.34 -11.49 -3.34
C LYS A 114 12.15 -12.41 -4.22
N GLY A 115 11.76 -12.54 -5.47
CA GLY A 115 12.48 -13.41 -6.38
C GLY A 115 13.93 -13.01 -6.54
N ARG A 116 14.16 -11.71 -6.49
CA ARG A 116 15.50 -11.21 -6.74
C ARG A 116 16.47 -11.50 -5.61
N ARG A 117 16.10 -11.21 -4.39
CA ARG A 117 17.02 -11.51 -3.31
C ARG A 117 16.65 -12.78 -2.67
N GLY A 118 15.67 -13.34 -3.22
CA GLY A 118 15.17 -14.33 -2.52
C GLY A 118 15.37 -15.71 -2.91
N GLY A 119 16.11 -15.89 -3.91
CA GLY A 119 16.43 -17.24 -4.23
C GLY A 119 16.74 -18.02 -2.99
N GLU A 120 17.50 -17.42 -2.12
CA GLU A 120 17.91 -18.08 -0.91
C GLU A 120 16.84 -18.12 0.15
N GLY A 121 16.20 -17.00 0.35
CA GLY A 121 15.20 -16.91 1.38
C GLY A 121 14.07 -17.87 1.15
N MET A 122 13.68 -18.02 -0.07
CA MET A 122 12.60 -18.90 -0.42
C MET A 122 12.94 -20.35 -0.10
N ASP A 123 14.13 -20.73 -0.44
CA ASP A 123 14.54 -22.10 -0.20
C ASP A 123 14.48 -22.46 1.26
N ARG A 124 15.01 -21.60 2.08
CA ARG A 124 14.98 -21.87 3.51
C ARG A 124 13.57 -21.93 4.04
N ARG A 125 12.77 -21.02 3.58
CA ARG A 125 11.42 -20.99 4.06
C ARG A 125 10.64 -22.20 3.66
N GLY A 126 10.86 -22.64 2.45
CA GLY A 126 10.18 -23.81 2.00
C GLY A 126 10.43 -25.01 2.89
N ARG A 127 11.65 -25.16 3.27
CA ARG A 127 11.97 -26.26 4.15
C ARG A 127 11.40 -26.07 5.53
N GLY A 128 11.57 -24.89 6.04
CA GLY A 128 11.10 -24.62 7.38
C GLY A 128 9.65 -24.90 7.55
N SER A 129 8.88 -24.49 6.61
CA SER A 129 7.46 -24.69 6.74
C SER A 129 7.10 -26.15 6.52
N GLY A 130 7.81 -26.80 5.70
CA GLY A 130 7.49 -28.18 5.41
C GLY A 130 7.55 -29.04 6.61
N SER A 131 8.31 -28.66 7.53
CA SER A 131 8.35 -29.49 8.68
C SER A 131 7.15 -29.25 9.56
N PHE A 132 6.71 -29.08 9.41
CA PHE A 132 5.76 -29.21 10.17
C PHE A 132 4.97 -29.89 10.15
N PRO A 133 5.04 -30.01 10.00
CA PRO A 133 4.54 -30.73 10.03
C PRO A 133 4.34 -31.41 10.11
N PRO A 134 4.32 -31.49 10.07
CA PRO A 134 4.08 -32.27 10.12
C PRO A 134 3.87 -32.88 10.64
N GLY A 135 3.78 -32.88 10.93
CA GLY A 135 3.58 -33.44 11.35
C GLY A 135 3.35 -33.65 12.02
N GLY A 136 3.20 -33.44 12.21
CA GLY A 136 2.90 -33.61 12.64
C GLY A 136 2.52 -33.80 13.28
N PRO A 137 2.44 -33.80 13.49
CA PRO A 137 2.00 -34.16 14.08
C PRO A 137 1.42 -34.63 14.47
N ARG A 138 1.31 -34.59 14.50
CA ARG A 138 0.84 -35.08 14.67
C ARG A 138 0.51 -35.89 15.08
N ASN A 139 0.41 -35.90 15.16
CA ASN A 139 0.22 -36.68 15.38
C ASN A 139 0.08 -37.28 15.64
#